data_b53460eee1979788ad9fa5dcc65663ca
#
_entry.id   b53460eee1979788ad9fa5dcc65663ca
#
_cell.length_a   1.000
_cell.length_b   1.000
_cell.length_c   1.000
_cell.angle_alpha   90.00
_cell.angle_beta   90.00
_cell.angle_gamma   90.00
#
_symmetry.space_group_name_H-M   'P 1'
#
loop_
_entity.id
_entity.type
_entity.pdbx_description
1 polymer ?
#
loop_
_entity_poly.entity_id
_entity_poly.type
_entity_poly.pdbx_seq_one_letter_code
_entity_poly.pdbx_strand_id
1 'polypeptide(L)'
;MAPLRPQPTFPESDTQPFWDGTKNHELLYQTCNACSDVIFYPRHHCTACGSDQNTWRVSQGLGSVYTFSVIMQSRHPAFKDLGAYVVAYVDLDEGFRIMTNIVGVQDPTSDIECGIRVKVRWEDQGDGEVSLPMFEPA
;
A
#
# COMPACT_ATOMS: atom_id res chain seq x y z
N MET A 1 -12.05 12.62 17.36
CA MET A 1 -11.71 12.24 15.99
C MET A 1 -10.21 12.06 15.88
N ALA A 2 -9.74 10.93 15.40
CA ALA A 2 -8.31 10.72 15.20
C ALA A 2 -7.79 11.65 14.10
N PRO A 3 -6.58 12.21 14.24
CA PRO A 3 -5.97 13.00 13.18
C PRO A 3 -5.81 12.16 11.90
N LEU A 4 -6.05 12.80 10.76
CA LEU A 4 -5.87 12.14 9.48
C LEU A 4 -4.38 11.82 9.25
N ARG A 5 -4.13 10.71 8.59
CA ARG A 5 -2.78 10.35 8.18
C ARG A 5 -2.25 11.32 7.13
N PRO A 6 -0.93 11.50 7.04
CA PRO A 6 -0.34 12.27 5.95
C PRO A 6 -0.80 11.74 4.60
N GLN A 7 -1.12 12.64 3.69
CA GLN A 7 -1.64 12.32 2.36
C GLN A 7 -0.80 13.03 1.30
N PRO A 8 -0.83 12.54 0.05
CA PRO A 8 -0.15 13.22 -1.04
C PRO A 8 -0.76 14.60 -1.25
N THR A 9 0.08 15.65 -1.18
CA THR A 9 -0.37 17.04 -1.34
C THR A 9 -0.24 17.53 -2.77
N PHE A 10 0.69 16.93 -3.53
CA PHE A 10 0.94 17.29 -4.92
C PHE A 10 1.10 15.99 -5.71
N PRO A 11 -0.02 15.33 -6.06
CA PRO A 11 0.07 14.09 -6.81
C PRO A 11 0.71 14.36 -8.17
N GLU A 12 1.75 13.61 -8.47
CA GLU A 12 2.42 13.68 -9.76
C GLU A 12 1.59 12.96 -10.82
N SER A 13 1.77 13.33 -12.08
CA SER A 13 0.96 12.79 -13.17
C SER A 13 1.08 11.27 -13.31
N ASP A 14 2.23 10.70 -12.95
CA ASP A 14 2.46 9.27 -13.02
C ASP A 14 1.85 8.51 -11.84
N THR A 15 1.60 9.16 -10.71
CA THR A 15 0.96 8.54 -9.54
C THR A 15 -0.52 8.89 -9.40
N GLN A 16 -1.01 9.88 -10.12
CA GLN A 16 -2.40 10.33 -10.03
C GLN A 16 -3.41 9.21 -10.26
N PRO A 17 -3.28 8.34 -11.27
CA PRO A 17 -4.23 7.25 -11.47
C PRO A 17 -4.27 6.28 -10.29
N PHE A 18 -3.11 6.03 -9.65
CA PHE A 18 -3.06 5.19 -8.45
C PHE A 18 -3.93 5.76 -7.34
N TRP A 19 -3.76 7.05 -7.02
CA TRP A 19 -4.52 7.70 -5.95
C TRP A 19 -5.99 7.85 -6.30
N ASP A 20 -6.34 8.09 -7.56
CA ASP A 20 -7.72 8.10 -7.99
C ASP A 20 -8.37 6.72 -7.84
N GLY A 21 -7.62 5.66 -8.12
CA GLY A 21 -8.09 4.29 -7.90
C GLY A 21 -8.40 4.00 -6.43
N THR A 22 -7.63 4.56 -5.50
CA THR A 22 -7.89 4.35 -4.07
C THR A 22 -9.24 4.89 -3.62
N LYS A 23 -9.74 5.94 -4.27
CA LYS A 23 -11.08 6.49 -3.97
C LYS A 23 -12.19 5.49 -4.27
N ASN A 24 -11.94 4.52 -5.14
CA ASN A 24 -12.85 3.44 -5.50
C ASN A 24 -12.45 2.11 -4.84
N HIS A 25 -11.52 2.13 -3.90
CA HIS A 25 -10.97 0.94 -3.26
C HIS A 25 -10.33 -0.03 -4.26
N GLU A 26 -9.66 0.52 -5.26
CA GLU A 26 -8.90 -0.24 -6.24
C GLU A 26 -7.40 -0.05 -6.00
N LEU A 27 -6.69 -1.15 -5.77
CA LEU A 27 -5.24 -1.15 -5.63
C LEU A 27 -4.64 -1.36 -7.01
N LEU A 28 -4.22 -0.26 -7.64
CA LEU A 28 -3.74 -0.28 -9.03
C LEU A 28 -2.24 -0.50 -9.10
N TYR A 29 -1.83 -1.26 -10.09
CA TYR A 29 -0.42 -1.46 -10.46
C TYR A 29 -0.31 -1.44 -11.98
N GLN A 30 0.91 -1.45 -12.50
CA GLN A 30 1.15 -1.38 -13.94
C GLN A 30 1.84 -2.64 -14.44
N THR A 31 1.55 -3.01 -15.68
CA THR A 31 2.32 -4.02 -16.41
C THR A 31 2.86 -3.40 -17.70
N CYS A 32 4.13 -3.68 -18.01
CA CYS A 32 4.74 -3.20 -19.24
C CYS A 32 4.24 -4.00 -20.45
N ASN A 33 3.76 -3.30 -21.49
CA ASN A 33 3.28 -3.96 -22.70
C ASN A 33 4.41 -4.51 -23.56
N ALA A 34 5.63 -4.00 -23.38
CA ALA A 34 6.79 -4.42 -24.18
C ALA A 34 7.51 -5.64 -23.58
N CYS A 35 7.74 -5.67 -22.27
CA CYS A 35 8.51 -6.76 -21.63
C CYS A 35 7.71 -7.57 -20.60
N SER A 36 6.44 -7.21 -20.35
CA SER A 36 5.54 -7.87 -19.39
C SER A 36 5.95 -7.73 -17.93
N ASP A 37 6.91 -6.86 -17.62
CA ASP A 37 7.31 -6.64 -16.24
C ASP A 37 6.21 -5.95 -15.44
N VAL A 38 6.16 -6.25 -14.15
CA VAL A 38 5.22 -5.61 -13.21
C VAL A 38 5.91 -4.40 -12.62
N ILE A 39 5.22 -3.25 -12.69
CA ILE A 39 5.77 -1.96 -12.26
C ILE A 39 5.03 -1.49 -11.02
N PHE A 40 5.78 -1.25 -9.96
CA PHE A 40 5.34 -0.60 -8.74
C PHE A 40 6.58 -0.04 -8.00
N TYR A 41 6.59 1.19 -7.56
CA TYR A 41 5.54 2.23 -7.59
C TYR A 41 5.31 2.78 -8.99
N PRO A 42 4.15 3.47 -9.25
CA PRO A 42 3.76 3.87 -10.60
C PRO A 42 4.77 4.79 -11.29
N ARG A 43 5.00 4.57 -12.58
CA ARG A 43 5.94 5.32 -13.41
C ARG A 43 5.45 5.40 -14.84
N HIS A 44 5.91 6.42 -15.58
CA HIS A 44 5.65 6.51 -17.02
C HIS A 44 6.44 5.48 -17.82
N HIS A 45 7.67 5.21 -17.39
CA HIS A 45 8.59 4.32 -18.11
C HIS A 45 8.88 3.06 -17.30
N CYS A 46 8.89 1.93 -17.98
CA CYS A 46 9.27 0.65 -17.36
C CYS A 46 10.72 0.70 -16.87
N THR A 47 10.94 0.26 -15.64
CA THR A 47 12.28 0.22 -15.04
C THR A 47 13.14 -0.89 -15.60
N ALA A 48 12.55 -1.90 -16.23
CA ALA A 48 13.29 -3.02 -16.82
C ALA A 48 13.71 -2.74 -18.27
N CYS A 49 12.84 -2.16 -19.11
CA CYS A 49 13.13 -1.98 -20.54
C CYS A 49 13.04 -0.55 -21.05
N GLY A 50 12.55 0.41 -20.23
CA GLY A 50 12.45 1.80 -20.61
C GLY A 50 11.23 2.18 -21.47
N SER A 51 10.36 1.21 -21.82
CA SER A 51 9.17 1.48 -22.61
C SER A 51 8.19 2.37 -21.84
N ASP A 52 7.51 3.27 -22.54
CA ASP A 52 6.43 4.08 -22.00
C ASP A 52 5.04 3.45 -22.22
N GLN A 53 5.00 2.26 -22.81
CA GLN A 53 3.77 1.52 -23.09
C GLN A 53 3.45 0.58 -21.95
N ASN A 54 2.52 0.99 -21.09
CA ASN A 54 2.10 0.17 -19.95
C ASN A 54 0.58 0.20 -19.79
N THR A 55 0.07 -0.78 -19.04
CA THR A 55 -1.37 -0.94 -18.75
C THR A 55 -1.57 -0.93 -17.25
N TRP A 56 -2.57 -0.19 -16.79
CA TRP A 56 -3.02 -0.23 -15.41
C TRP A 56 -3.88 -1.46 -15.16
N ARG A 57 -3.63 -2.12 -14.04
CA ARG A 57 -4.38 -3.30 -13.62
C ARG A 57 -4.82 -3.17 -12.17
N VAL A 58 -5.90 -3.85 -11.81
CA VAL A 58 -6.43 -3.87 -10.44
C VAL A 58 -5.94 -5.14 -9.75
N SER A 59 -5.24 -4.96 -8.62
CA SER A 59 -4.81 -6.08 -7.79
C SER A 59 -5.99 -6.68 -7.03
N GLN A 60 -5.93 -7.98 -6.77
CA GLN A 60 -6.89 -8.64 -5.86
C GLN A 60 -6.63 -8.27 -4.39
N GLY A 61 -5.51 -7.62 -4.10
CA GLY A 61 -5.19 -7.19 -2.76
C GLY A 61 -4.75 -8.29 -1.81
N LEU A 62 -4.29 -9.42 -2.36
CA LEU A 62 -3.82 -10.57 -1.57
C LEU A 62 -2.31 -10.69 -1.67
N GLY A 63 -1.67 -10.96 -0.55
CA GLY A 63 -0.22 -11.08 -0.50
C GLY A 63 0.28 -11.70 0.77
N SER A 64 1.60 -11.61 0.96
CA SER A 64 2.29 -12.13 2.14
C SER A 64 3.23 -11.07 2.69
N VAL A 65 3.39 -11.03 4.01
CA VAL A 65 4.35 -10.13 4.64
C VAL A 65 5.77 -10.57 4.28
N TYR A 66 6.50 -9.69 3.59
CA TYR A 66 7.91 -9.91 3.28
C TYR A 66 8.79 -9.62 4.49
N THR A 67 8.61 -8.44 5.08
CA THR A 67 9.29 -8.03 6.29
C THR A 67 8.46 -6.97 7.02
N PHE A 68 8.75 -6.77 8.29
CA PHE A 68 8.01 -5.81 9.09
C PHE A 68 8.88 -5.23 10.19
N SER A 69 8.41 -4.12 10.77
CA SER A 69 8.95 -3.54 11.98
C SER A 69 7.80 -3.10 12.88
N VAL A 70 7.94 -3.29 14.17
CA VAL A 70 6.95 -2.83 15.14
C VAL A 70 7.41 -1.48 15.68
N ILE A 71 6.60 -0.46 15.47
CA ILE A 71 6.85 0.88 15.99
C ILE A 71 6.16 0.97 17.34
N MET A 72 6.97 1.08 18.40
CA MET A 72 6.45 1.06 19.76
C MET A 72 5.76 2.36 20.16
N GLN A 73 6.20 3.48 19.58
CA GLN A 73 5.58 4.79 19.83
C GLN A 73 5.96 5.77 18.73
N SER A 74 5.10 6.76 18.51
CA SER A 74 5.37 7.86 17.59
C SER A 74 4.93 9.18 18.21
N ARG A 75 5.67 10.24 17.91
CA ARG A 75 5.30 11.60 18.33
C ARG A 75 4.41 12.31 17.30
N HIS A 76 4.28 11.73 16.12
CA HIS A 76 3.46 12.33 15.06
C HIS A 76 1.98 12.32 15.47
N PRO A 77 1.24 13.44 15.31
CA PRO A 77 -0.16 13.53 15.74
C PRO A 77 -1.07 12.43 15.20
N ALA A 78 -0.81 11.96 13.98
CA ALA A 78 -1.63 10.90 13.35
C ALA A 78 -1.37 9.51 13.93
N PHE A 79 -0.27 9.31 14.65
CA PHE A 79 0.17 7.98 15.10
C PHE A 79 0.36 7.87 16.61
N LYS A 80 0.52 8.98 17.32
CA LYS A 80 0.89 8.97 18.74
C LYS A 80 -0.09 8.21 19.63
N ASP A 81 -1.37 8.18 19.27
CA ASP A 81 -2.41 7.55 20.06
C ASP A 81 -2.71 6.11 19.62
N LEU A 82 -1.98 5.57 18.62
CA LEU A 82 -2.16 4.20 18.16
C LEU A 82 -1.54 3.16 19.08
N GLY A 83 -0.62 3.59 19.96
CA GLY A 83 0.23 2.65 20.68
C GLY A 83 1.22 1.99 19.71
N ALA A 84 1.53 0.72 19.93
CA ALA A 84 2.39 -0.03 19.02
C ALA A 84 1.65 -0.30 17.70
N TYR A 85 2.33 -0.13 16.57
CA TYR A 85 1.77 -0.44 15.25
C TYR A 85 2.83 -1.03 14.34
N VAL A 86 2.40 -1.71 13.27
CA VAL A 86 3.29 -2.44 12.36
C VAL A 86 3.46 -1.66 11.06
N VAL A 87 4.72 -1.49 10.65
CA VAL A 87 5.09 -1.08 9.30
C VAL A 87 5.64 -2.31 8.60
N ALA A 88 5.18 -2.59 7.39
CA ALA A 88 5.56 -3.80 6.67
C ALA A 88 5.75 -3.56 5.18
N TYR A 89 6.54 -4.43 4.56
CA TYR A 89 6.50 -4.65 3.12
C TYR A 89 5.66 -5.90 2.86
N VAL A 90 4.70 -5.77 1.96
CA VAL A 90 3.83 -6.87 1.54
C VAL A 90 4.13 -7.19 0.08
N ASP A 91 4.39 -8.46 -0.20
CA ASP A 91 4.50 -8.97 -1.57
C ASP A 91 3.12 -9.40 -2.05
N LEU A 92 2.59 -8.68 -3.03
CA LEU A 92 1.31 -8.99 -3.65
C LEU A 92 1.47 -10.20 -4.58
N ASP A 93 0.41 -10.99 -4.69
CA ASP A 93 0.42 -12.20 -5.52
C ASP A 93 0.66 -11.89 -7.00
N GLU A 94 0.34 -10.68 -7.44
CA GLU A 94 0.60 -10.23 -8.82
C GLU A 94 2.08 -9.91 -9.09
N GLY A 95 2.93 -9.90 -8.07
CA GLY A 95 4.38 -9.75 -8.27
C GLY A 95 4.94 -8.37 -8.00
N PHE A 96 4.29 -7.57 -7.19
CA PHE A 96 4.83 -6.29 -6.75
C PHE A 96 4.83 -6.16 -5.22
N ARG A 97 5.59 -5.21 -4.72
CA ARG A 97 5.78 -4.99 -3.28
C ARG A 97 5.29 -3.60 -2.89
N ILE A 98 4.58 -3.51 -1.78
CA ILE A 98 4.08 -2.25 -1.25
C ILE A 98 4.50 -2.09 0.22
N MET A 99 4.87 -0.86 0.59
CA MET A 99 5.06 -0.49 1.99
C MET A 99 3.73 -0.06 2.58
N THR A 100 3.37 -0.63 3.73
CA THR A 100 2.04 -0.43 4.32
C THR A 100 2.08 -0.62 5.84
N ASN A 101 0.93 -0.52 6.47
CA ASN A 101 0.73 -0.94 7.86
C ASN A 101 -0.10 -2.22 7.88
N ILE A 102 0.22 -3.12 8.82
CA ILE A 102 -0.61 -4.28 9.10
C ILE A 102 -1.52 -3.91 10.26
N VAL A 103 -2.82 -3.94 10.02
CA VAL A 103 -3.85 -3.61 11.00
C VAL A 103 -4.66 -4.86 11.34
N GLY A 104 -5.53 -4.77 12.36
CA GLY A 104 -6.38 -5.90 12.73
C GLY A 104 -5.66 -7.01 13.49
N VAL A 105 -4.43 -6.79 13.95
CA VAL A 105 -3.74 -7.69 14.88
C VAL A 105 -3.97 -7.23 16.32
N GLN A 106 -4.18 -8.17 17.23
CA GLN A 106 -4.43 -7.83 18.62
C GLN A 106 -3.19 -7.33 19.33
N ASP A 107 -2.08 -8.03 19.16
CA ASP A 107 -0.81 -7.65 19.75
C ASP A 107 0.25 -7.51 18.66
N PRO A 108 0.55 -6.26 18.24
CA PRO A 108 1.55 -6.02 17.21
C PRO A 108 2.95 -6.54 17.57
N THR A 109 3.23 -6.75 18.84
CA THR A 109 4.55 -7.23 19.28
C THR A 109 4.71 -8.73 19.19
N SER A 110 3.63 -9.50 19.05
CA SER A 110 3.68 -10.96 19.07
C SER A 110 2.89 -11.65 17.94
N ASP A 111 1.88 -10.96 17.37
CA ASP A 111 0.94 -11.60 16.44
C ASP A 111 1.31 -11.38 14.96
N ILE A 112 2.52 -10.90 14.69
CA ILE A 112 2.99 -10.64 13.34
C ILE A 112 4.24 -11.48 13.05
N GLU A 113 4.27 -12.10 11.87
CA GLU A 113 5.41 -12.89 11.40
C GLU A 113 5.62 -12.68 9.91
N CYS A 114 6.88 -12.82 9.46
CA CYS A 114 7.16 -12.85 8.03
C CYS A 114 6.47 -14.07 7.39
N GLY A 115 5.90 -13.85 6.21
CA GLY A 115 5.24 -14.92 5.46
C GLY A 115 3.74 -15.08 5.74
N ILE A 116 3.15 -14.42 6.74
CA ILE A 116 1.72 -14.54 6.95
C ILE A 116 0.95 -13.95 5.77
N ARG A 117 -0.21 -14.57 5.49
CA ARG A 117 -1.08 -14.10 4.42
C ARG A 117 -1.88 -12.89 4.91
N VAL A 118 -1.99 -11.90 4.05
CA VAL A 118 -2.69 -10.65 4.33
C VAL A 118 -3.55 -10.26 3.14
N LYS A 119 -4.55 -9.43 3.42
CA LYS A 119 -5.42 -8.85 2.40
C LYS A 119 -5.55 -7.35 2.62
N VAL A 120 -5.80 -6.62 1.55
CA VAL A 120 -5.97 -5.17 1.62
C VAL A 120 -7.21 -4.82 2.46
N ARG A 121 -7.05 -3.80 3.29
CA ARG A 121 -8.11 -3.17 4.05
C ARG A 121 -8.00 -1.67 3.86
N TRP A 122 -9.04 -1.05 3.33
CA TRP A 122 -9.00 0.36 2.99
C TRP A 122 -9.27 1.23 4.20
N GLU A 123 -8.45 2.27 4.37
CA GLU A 123 -8.64 3.29 5.40
C GLU A 123 -9.03 4.59 4.73
N ASP A 124 -10.32 4.89 4.74
CA ASP A 124 -10.86 6.09 4.12
C ASP A 124 -10.46 7.33 4.90
N GLN A 125 -10.07 8.38 4.20
CA GLN A 125 -9.59 9.61 4.82
C GLN A 125 -10.66 10.72 4.81
N GLY A 126 -11.85 10.47 4.26
CA GLY A 126 -12.96 11.40 4.17
C GLY A 126 -13.64 11.36 2.82
N ASP A 127 -14.77 12.03 2.72
CA ASP A 127 -15.54 12.06 1.47
C ASP A 127 -14.75 12.77 0.37
N GLY A 128 -14.59 12.10 -0.76
CA GLY A 128 -13.86 12.64 -1.91
C GLY A 128 -12.34 12.63 -1.77
N GLU A 129 -11.82 12.20 -0.61
CA GLU A 129 -10.39 12.07 -0.37
C GLU A 129 -9.88 10.69 -0.77
N VAL A 130 -8.56 10.56 -0.87
CA VAL A 130 -7.92 9.27 -1.15
C VAL A 130 -8.20 8.29 0.00
N SER A 131 -8.12 7.00 -0.30
CA SER A 131 -8.13 5.95 0.71
C SER A 131 -6.74 5.32 0.79
N LEU A 132 -6.34 4.92 1.99
CA LEU A 132 -5.02 4.31 2.19
C LEU A 132 -5.13 2.79 2.21
N PRO A 133 -4.31 2.10 1.39
CA PRO A 133 -4.30 0.64 1.38
C PRO A 133 -3.50 0.12 2.57
N MET A 134 -4.19 -0.25 3.63
CA MET A 134 -3.64 -1.01 4.74
C MET A 134 -3.84 -2.50 4.46
N PHE A 135 -3.21 -3.37 5.23
CA PHE A 135 -3.40 -4.81 5.12
C PHE A 135 -3.76 -5.40 6.48
N GLU A 136 -4.52 -6.48 6.45
CA GLU A 136 -4.88 -7.23 7.65
C GLU A 136 -4.66 -8.72 7.40
N PRO A 137 -4.49 -9.54 8.46
CA PRO A 137 -4.40 -10.99 8.29
C PRO A 137 -5.59 -11.54 7.51
N ALA A 138 -5.28 -12.36 6.53
CA ALA A 138 -6.29 -12.95 5.65
C ALA A 138 -6.96 -14.15 6.30
#